data_c0c2eb8d4bd55f7be51c4e43b6a78f48
#
_entry.id   c0c2eb8d4bd55f7be51c4e43b6a78f48
#
_cell.length_a   1.000
_cell.length_b   1.000
_cell.length_c   1.000
_cell.angle_alpha   90.00
_cell.angle_beta   90.00
_cell.angle_gamma   90.00
#
_symmetry.space_group_name_H-M   'P 1'
#
loop_
_entity.id
_entity.type
_entity.pdbx_description
1 polymer ?
#
loop_
_entity_poly.entity_id
_entity_poly.type
_entity_poly.pdbx_seq_one_letter_code
_entity_poly.pdbx_strand_id
1 'polypeptide(L)'
;APSPSVPEQASTELSDGAELFNVMQLLVAEKLERYVKLFGLCSCPRCLADAEALALTRLPAQYAVFPPDLLPTKLSVYRARYDSEITRQIIWACKSVMDSPRHILPAGSR
;
A
#
# COMPACT_ATOMS: atom_id res chain seq x y z
N ALA A 1 12.82 27.70 6.29
CA ALA A 1 12.62 27.21 5.96
C ALA A 1 12.40 26.54 5.81
N PRO A 2 12.33 26.40 5.81
CA PRO A 2 11.95 25.66 5.57
C PRO A 2 11.77 24.85 5.28
N SER A 3 11.58 24.57 5.31
CA SER A 3 11.26 23.89 4.89
C SER A 3 11.01 23.25 4.45
N PRO A 4 11.05 22.88 4.49
CA PRO A 4 10.79 22.18 3.85
C PRO A 4 9.87 21.88 3.54
N SER A 5 9.43 22.04 3.61
CA SER A 5 8.56 21.79 3.28
C SER A 5 8.31 21.35 2.40
N VAL A 6 8.43 21.32 2.19
CA VAL A 6 8.30 20.84 1.29
C VAL A 6 7.30 20.41 1.03
N PRO A 7 6.93 20.09 1.46
CA PRO A 7 5.95 19.44 1.10
C PRO A 7 4.92 19.96 0.45
N GLU A 8 4.41 20.80 0.76
CA GLU A 8 3.31 21.07 0.16
C GLU A 8 3.47 21.26 -1.20
N GLN A 9 4.37 21.92 -1.60
CA GLN A 9 4.44 22.09 -2.94
C GLN A 9 4.83 20.90 -3.59
N ALA A 10 5.44 20.03 -2.94
CA ALA A 10 5.81 18.79 -3.56
C ALA A 10 4.63 17.99 -3.94
N SER A 11 3.55 18.12 -3.22
CA SER A 11 2.42 17.29 -3.52
C SER A 11 1.54 17.92 -4.55
N THR A 12 1.84 19.08 -5.02
CA THR A 12 0.98 19.69 -6.00
C THR A 12 1.41 19.25 -7.36
N GLU A 13 0.59 19.55 -8.34
CA GLU A 13 0.92 19.17 -9.64
C GLU A 13 2.04 20.02 -10.14
N LEU A 14 2.91 19.44 -10.90
CA LEU A 14 4.03 20.13 -11.49
C LEU A 14 3.61 20.73 -12.81
N SER A 15 4.42 21.63 -13.30
CA SER A 15 4.06 22.34 -14.51
C SER A 15 3.89 21.44 -15.72
N ASP A 16 4.51 20.27 -15.71
CA ASP A 16 4.38 19.33 -16.81
C ASP A 16 3.30 18.28 -16.57
N GLY A 17 2.50 18.45 -15.54
CA GLY A 17 1.43 17.51 -15.25
C GLY A 17 1.85 16.31 -14.44
N ALA A 18 3.09 16.25 -14.00
CA ALA A 18 3.54 15.12 -13.21
C ALA A 18 3.00 15.21 -11.79
N GLU A 19 2.87 14.06 -11.16
CA GLU A 19 2.39 13.96 -9.80
C GLU A 19 3.27 13.02 -9.02
N LEU A 20 3.25 13.17 -7.71
CA LEU A 20 3.99 12.27 -6.82
C LEU A 20 3.14 11.05 -6.51
N PHE A 21 3.72 9.88 -6.68
CA PHE A 21 3.03 8.64 -6.36
C PHE A 21 3.81 7.85 -5.33
N ASN A 22 3.09 7.26 -4.40
CA ASN A 22 3.66 6.28 -3.49
C ASN A 22 3.45 4.92 -4.16
N VAL A 23 4.43 4.52 -4.96
CA VAL A 23 4.29 3.35 -5.82
C VAL A 23 4.14 2.07 -5.01
N MET A 24 4.92 1.94 -3.94
CA MET A 24 4.85 0.71 -3.16
C MET A 24 3.48 0.54 -2.53
N GLN A 25 2.88 1.62 -2.07
CA GLN A 25 1.54 1.54 -1.48
C GLN A 25 0.52 1.08 -2.50
N LEU A 26 0.62 1.59 -3.73
CA LEU A 26 -0.31 1.19 -4.78
C LEU A 26 -0.17 -0.29 -5.10
N LEU A 27 1.06 -0.78 -5.15
CA LEU A 27 1.29 -2.20 -5.45
C LEU A 27 0.79 -3.11 -4.33
N VAL A 28 1.00 -2.70 -3.09
CA VAL A 28 0.54 -3.48 -1.96
C VAL A 28 -0.98 -3.52 -1.95
N ALA A 29 -1.63 -2.39 -2.16
CA ALA A 29 -3.08 -2.35 -2.14
C ALA A 29 -3.68 -3.26 -3.21
N GLU A 30 -3.07 -3.25 -4.38
CA GLU A 30 -3.54 -4.05 -5.49
C GLU A 30 -3.42 -5.55 -5.19
N LYS A 31 -2.27 -5.97 -4.71
CA LYS A 31 -2.05 -7.38 -4.46
C LYS A 31 -2.76 -7.86 -3.20
N LEU A 32 -2.89 -7.00 -2.22
CA LEU A 32 -3.55 -7.36 -0.97
C LEU A 32 -4.99 -7.77 -1.21
N GLU A 33 -5.66 -7.08 -2.10
CA GLU A 33 -7.05 -7.39 -2.38
C GLU A 33 -7.22 -8.85 -2.79
N ARG A 34 -6.30 -9.35 -3.61
CA ARG A 34 -6.35 -10.73 -4.04
C ARG A 34 -6.06 -11.70 -2.89
N TYR A 35 -5.07 -11.37 -2.07
CA TYR A 35 -4.67 -12.28 -1.01
C TYR A 35 -5.64 -12.29 0.16
N VAL A 36 -6.37 -11.20 0.37
CA VAL A 36 -7.42 -11.19 1.37
C VAL A 36 -8.47 -12.24 1.04
N LYS A 37 -8.85 -12.32 -0.23
CA LYS A 37 -9.81 -13.32 -0.64
C LYS A 37 -9.23 -14.72 -0.57
N LEU A 38 -7.99 -14.87 -0.95
CA LEU A 38 -7.35 -16.16 -0.98
C LEU A 38 -7.23 -16.77 0.41
N PHE A 39 -6.90 -15.96 1.40
CA PHE A 39 -6.75 -16.44 2.77
C PHE A 39 -8.04 -16.42 3.57
N GLY A 40 -9.07 -15.84 3.03
CA GLY A 40 -10.31 -15.71 3.80
C GLY A 40 -10.18 -14.69 4.92
N LEU A 41 -9.32 -13.71 4.74
CA LEU A 41 -9.15 -12.67 5.74
C LEU A 41 -10.40 -11.81 5.81
N CYS A 42 -10.75 -11.38 7.01
CA CYS A 42 -11.86 -10.46 7.16
C CYS A 42 -11.63 -9.21 6.31
N SER A 43 -12.64 -8.81 5.56
CA SER A 43 -12.49 -7.66 4.67
C SER A 43 -12.99 -6.37 5.28
N CYS A 44 -13.13 -6.32 6.61
CA CYS A 44 -13.54 -5.07 7.22
C CYS A 44 -12.43 -4.03 7.05
N PRO A 45 -12.76 -2.74 7.05
CA PRO A 45 -11.76 -1.71 6.81
C PRO A 45 -10.58 -1.77 7.78
N ARG A 46 -10.81 -2.16 9.01
CA ARG A 46 -9.71 -2.23 9.98
C ARG A 46 -8.74 -3.34 9.65
N CYS A 47 -9.23 -4.52 9.30
CA CYS A 47 -8.34 -5.63 8.95
C CYS A 47 -7.55 -5.32 7.70
N LEU A 48 -8.20 -4.70 6.71
CA LEU A 48 -7.50 -4.34 5.48
C LEU A 48 -6.42 -3.30 5.75
N ALA A 49 -6.74 -2.31 6.56
CA ALA A 49 -5.77 -1.26 6.88
C ALA A 49 -4.60 -1.83 7.67
N ASP A 50 -4.87 -2.71 8.61
CA ASP A 50 -3.81 -3.32 9.39
C ASP A 50 -2.89 -4.16 8.52
N ALA A 51 -3.45 -4.95 7.62
CA ALA A 51 -2.64 -5.78 6.75
C ALA A 51 -1.79 -4.93 5.82
N GLU A 52 -2.39 -3.89 5.28
CA GLU A 52 -1.64 -3.00 4.39
C GLU A 52 -0.51 -2.30 5.13
N ALA A 53 -0.79 -1.81 6.33
CA ALA A 53 0.22 -1.13 7.11
C ALA A 53 1.36 -2.06 7.50
N LEU A 54 1.03 -3.27 7.90
CA LEU A 54 2.05 -4.24 8.28
C LEU A 54 2.95 -4.58 7.09
N ALA A 55 2.35 -4.83 5.94
CA ALA A 55 3.14 -5.16 4.77
C ALA A 55 4.05 -4.00 4.38
N LEU A 56 3.52 -2.79 4.39
CA LEU A 56 4.30 -1.61 4.01
C LEU A 56 5.43 -1.34 4.99
N THR A 57 5.24 -1.68 6.25
CA THR A 57 6.28 -1.49 7.25
C THR A 57 7.54 -2.29 6.91
N ARG A 58 7.40 -3.39 6.22
CA ARG A 58 8.51 -4.27 5.91
C ARG A 58 8.96 -4.18 4.46
N LEU A 59 8.49 -3.18 3.74
CA LEU A 59 8.86 -2.99 2.34
C LEU A 59 9.53 -1.64 2.17
N PRO A 60 10.44 -1.52 1.21
CA PRO A 60 11.08 -0.22 0.99
C PRO A 60 10.08 0.76 0.39
N ALA A 61 10.16 1.99 0.82
CA ALA A 61 9.32 3.02 0.26
C ALA A 61 9.76 3.31 -1.16
N GLN A 62 8.81 3.49 -2.05
CA GLN A 62 9.11 3.83 -3.42
C GLN A 62 8.22 4.97 -3.85
N TYR A 63 8.79 6.15 -3.95
CA TYR A 63 8.07 7.32 -4.42
C TYR A 63 8.59 7.68 -5.80
N ALA A 64 7.71 8.06 -6.69
CA ALA A 64 8.10 8.42 -8.03
C ALA A 64 7.24 9.56 -8.52
N VAL A 65 7.79 10.34 -9.43
CA VAL A 65 7.09 11.49 -9.98
C VAL A 65 6.98 11.31 -11.48
N PHE A 66 5.76 11.30 -11.99
CA PHE A 66 5.54 11.15 -13.42
C PHE A 66 4.09 11.52 -13.72
N PRO A 67 3.75 11.75 -15.00
CA PRO A 67 2.37 12.04 -15.35
C PRO A 67 1.46 10.84 -15.06
N PRO A 68 0.23 11.08 -14.59
CA PRO A 68 -0.65 9.97 -14.22
C PRO A 68 -0.93 8.98 -15.33
N ASP A 69 -0.87 9.41 -16.57
CA ASP A 69 -1.16 8.50 -17.67
C ASP A 69 -0.03 7.46 -17.84
N LEU A 70 1.12 7.67 -17.23
CA LEU A 70 2.18 6.67 -17.25
C LEU A 70 2.07 5.69 -16.10
N LEU A 71 1.10 5.87 -15.22
CA LEU A 71 1.00 5.05 -14.02
C LEU A 71 0.94 3.55 -14.34
N PRO A 72 0.11 3.07 -15.27
CA PRO A 72 0.08 1.63 -15.53
C PRO A 72 1.42 1.08 -15.97
N THR A 73 2.13 1.81 -16.83
CA THR A 73 3.44 1.37 -17.30
C THR A 73 4.44 1.33 -16.16
N LYS A 74 4.45 2.38 -15.34
CA LYS A 74 5.39 2.44 -14.23
C LYS A 74 5.09 1.36 -13.20
N LEU A 75 3.81 1.15 -12.87
CA LEU A 75 3.45 0.11 -11.92
C LEU A 75 3.88 -1.26 -12.43
N SER A 76 3.79 -1.50 -13.72
CA SER A 76 4.20 -2.77 -14.27
C SER A 76 5.68 -3.04 -14.02
N VAL A 77 6.52 -2.02 -14.20
CA VAL A 77 7.95 -2.16 -13.97
C VAL A 77 8.24 -2.43 -12.50
N TYR A 78 7.65 -1.64 -11.62
CA TYR A 78 7.89 -1.83 -10.19
C TYR A 78 7.31 -3.16 -9.71
N ARG A 79 6.17 -3.56 -10.25
CA ARG A 79 5.56 -4.82 -9.87
C ARG A 79 6.48 -5.99 -10.19
N ALA A 80 7.07 -5.98 -11.38
CA ALA A 80 7.98 -7.05 -11.77
C ALA A 80 9.21 -7.07 -10.87
N ARG A 81 9.67 -5.89 -10.47
CA ARG A 81 10.88 -5.79 -9.67
C ARG A 81 10.68 -6.28 -8.25
N TYR A 82 9.53 -5.97 -7.65
CA TYR A 82 9.31 -6.26 -6.25
C TYR A 82 8.27 -7.35 -5.99
N ASP A 83 7.87 -8.07 -7.03
CA ASP A 83 6.76 -9.01 -6.90
C ASP A 83 6.94 -10.02 -5.77
N SER A 84 8.06 -10.70 -5.73
CA SER A 84 8.24 -11.75 -4.71
C SER A 84 8.35 -11.15 -3.32
N GLU A 85 8.97 -10.01 -3.19
CA GLU A 85 9.09 -9.41 -1.89
C GLU A 85 7.75 -8.89 -1.38
N ILE A 86 6.97 -8.28 -2.26
CA ILE A 86 5.65 -7.82 -1.89
C ILE A 86 4.79 -9.00 -1.48
N THR A 87 4.82 -10.07 -2.26
CA THR A 87 4.03 -11.25 -1.95
C THR A 87 4.37 -11.80 -0.58
N ARG A 88 5.67 -11.90 -0.29
CA ARG A 88 6.10 -12.45 0.99
C ARG A 88 5.59 -11.60 2.15
N GLN A 89 5.67 -10.28 2.03
CA GLN A 89 5.24 -9.42 3.11
C GLN A 89 3.72 -9.38 3.24
N ILE A 90 3.01 -9.51 2.15
CA ILE A 90 1.56 -9.57 2.23
C ILE A 90 1.10 -10.85 2.91
N ILE A 91 1.74 -11.98 2.60
CA ILE A 91 1.40 -13.23 3.26
C ILE A 91 1.64 -13.12 4.75
N TRP A 92 2.79 -12.57 5.14
CA TRP A 92 3.08 -12.38 6.54
C TRP A 92 2.08 -11.46 7.20
N ALA A 93 1.72 -10.37 6.54
CA ALA A 93 0.78 -9.40 7.11
C ALA A 93 -0.60 -10.00 7.28
N CYS A 94 -1.07 -10.74 6.29
CA CYS A 94 -2.38 -11.37 6.39
C CYS A 94 -2.42 -12.37 7.54
N LYS A 95 -1.38 -13.17 7.67
CA LYS A 95 -1.33 -14.12 8.78
C LYS A 95 -1.29 -13.42 10.13
N SER A 96 -0.54 -12.34 10.21
CA SER A 96 -0.45 -11.58 11.45
C SER A 96 -1.81 -11.02 11.85
N VAL A 97 -2.55 -10.49 10.90
CA VAL A 97 -3.87 -9.95 11.20
C VAL A 97 -4.83 -11.06 11.58
N MET A 98 -4.74 -12.21 10.91
CA MET A 98 -5.63 -13.33 11.23
C MET A 98 -5.37 -13.87 12.62
N ASP A 99 -4.11 -13.83 13.05
CA ASP A 99 -3.77 -14.30 14.38
C ASP A 99 -4.22 -13.35 15.46
N SER A 100 -4.24 -12.06 15.19
CA SER A 100 -4.59 -11.05 16.17
C SER A 100 -5.47 -9.98 15.56
N PRO A 101 -6.68 -10.32 15.19
CA PRO A 101 -7.52 -9.34 14.52
C PRO A 101 -7.93 -8.21 15.46
N ARG A 102 -7.99 -7.03 14.92
CA ARG A 102 -8.40 -5.86 15.68
C ARG A 102 -9.62 -5.26 15.03
N HIS A 103 -10.64 -6.08 14.85
CA HIS A 103 -11.86 -5.62 14.22
C HIS A 103 -12.49 -4.50 15.02
N ILE A 104 -13.15 -3.63 14.32
CA ILE A 104 -13.98 -2.64 14.94
C ILE A 104 -15.36 -3.27 15.02
N LEU A 105 -15.60 -4.03 16.06
CA LEU A 105 -16.85 -4.72 16.23
C LEU A 105 -17.55 -4.26 17.48
N PRO A 106 -18.86 -4.39 17.53
CA PRO A 106 -19.56 -4.11 18.79
C PRO A 106 -19.05 -5.02 19.88
N ALA A 107 -19.14 -4.56 21.08
CA ALA A 107 -18.70 -5.36 22.19
C ALA A 107 -19.43 -6.68 22.20
N GLY A 108 -18.71 -7.72 22.43
CA GLY A 108 -19.32 -9.03 22.48
C GLY A 108 -19.44 -9.72 21.16
N SER A 109 -18.99 -9.12 20.09
CA SER A 109 -19.08 -9.75 18.82
C SER A 109 -17.92 -10.62 18.54
N ARG A 110 -17.16 -10.94 19.43
CA ARG A 110 -16.05 -11.73 19.16
C ARG A 110 -16.13 -12.99 19.68
#